data_f76007119ef5908154da253927800145
#
_entry.id   f76007119ef5908154da253927800145
#
_cell.length_a   1.000
_cell.length_b   1.000
_cell.length_c   1.000
_cell.angle_alpha   90.00
_cell.angle_beta   90.00
_cell.angle_gamma   90.00
#
_symmetry.space_group_name_H-M   'P 1'
#
loop_
_entity.id
_entity.type
_entity.pdbx_description
1 polymer ?
#
loop_
_entity_poly.entity_id
_entity_poly.type
_entity_poly.pdbx_seq_one_letter_code
_entity_poly.pdbx_strand_id
1 'polypeptide(L)'
;MFENAAHAVGAMVLPAGTGQTALQVEAAAAVGATVYAGTPDYLKVILEKADEMGVSLGITKAAVSGGALFPALRDYYTGRGITCRQCYATADLGHIAYESDAMEGMIVDEHVIVEIVTPGTGDPVPDGEVGEVLVTALNPDYPLVRFATGDMSAVMAGQSPCGRTNMRIKGWMGRADQTTKIKGMFVRPEQVAALVNAHPEVTRARVIATRDGDADVMTVRIESPGGDYAKSVQDVLKLKGTVEVVAPDSLPKDGVLIEDQRSYD
;
A
#
# COMPACT_ATOMS: atom_id res chain seq x y z
N MET A 1 -13.33 -1.21 -13.38
CA MET A 1 -13.90 -0.84 -12.05
C MET A 1 -14.18 0.66 -11.98
N PHE A 2 -13.19 1.54 -11.89
CA PHE A 2 -13.39 3.00 -11.75
C PHE A 2 -14.22 3.62 -12.89
N GLU A 3 -13.99 3.24 -14.14
CA GLU A 3 -14.74 3.75 -15.30
C GLU A 3 -16.23 3.44 -15.17
N ASN A 4 -16.59 2.18 -14.89
CA ASN A 4 -18.00 1.79 -14.71
C ASN A 4 -18.66 2.53 -13.54
N ALA A 5 -17.93 2.70 -12.42
CA ALA A 5 -18.42 3.45 -11.27
C ALA A 5 -18.64 4.93 -11.61
N ALA A 6 -17.73 5.54 -12.36
CA ALA A 6 -17.85 6.93 -12.81
C ALA A 6 -19.06 7.13 -13.74
N HIS A 7 -19.28 6.21 -14.69
CA HIS A 7 -20.47 6.24 -15.54
C HIS A 7 -21.76 6.06 -14.73
N ALA A 8 -21.77 5.18 -13.72
CA ALA A 8 -22.94 4.95 -12.87
C ALA A 8 -23.38 6.19 -12.09
N VAL A 9 -22.44 7.10 -11.76
CA VAL A 9 -22.76 8.40 -11.14
C VAL A 9 -22.93 9.53 -12.16
N GLY A 10 -22.98 9.23 -13.46
CA GLY A 10 -23.19 10.21 -14.52
C GLY A 10 -21.97 11.05 -14.89
N ALA A 11 -20.78 10.64 -14.50
CA ALA A 11 -19.55 11.35 -14.86
C ALA A 11 -19.10 11.03 -16.29
N MET A 12 -18.54 12.03 -16.96
CA MET A 12 -17.79 11.84 -18.18
C MET A 12 -16.40 11.28 -17.82
N VAL A 13 -15.96 10.24 -18.55
CA VAL A 13 -14.66 9.60 -18.32
C VAL A 13 -13.71 9.89 -19.47
N LEU A 14 -12.50 10.33 -19.14
CA LEU A 14 -11.36 10.41 -20.05
C LEU A 14 -10.41 9.26 -19.74
N PRO A 15 -10.38 8.17 -20.52
CA PRO A 15 -9.47 7.05 -20.30
C PRO A 15 -8.07 7.41 -20.80
N ALA A 16 -7.28 8.02 -19.92
CA ALA A 16 -5.97 8.59 -20.27
C ALA A 16 -4.86 7.51 -20.42
N GLY A 17 -5.01 6.36 -19.79
CA GLY A 17 -4.00 5.27 -19.82
C GLY A 17 -2.72 5.62 -19.06
N THR A 18 -1.59 5.11 -19.56
CA THR A 18 -0.26 5.30 -18.95
C THR A 18 0.66 6.07 -19.90
N GLY A 19 1.63 6.80 -19.34
CA GLY A 19 2.62 7.57 -20.12
C GLY A 19 2.03 8.87 -20.72
N GLN A 20 2.82 9.55 -21.54
CA GLN A 20 2.48 10.81 -22.20
C GLN A 20 1.86 11.87 -21.25
N THR A 21 2.49 12.10 -20.11
CA THR A 21 1.97 12.93 -19.02
C THR A 21 1.58 14.34 -19.49
N ALA A 22 2.35 14.96 -20.38
CA ALA A 22 2.03 16.29 -20.92
C ALA A 22 0.69 16.29 -21.66
N LEU A 23 0.44 15.29 -22.52
CA LEU A 23 -0.84 15.15 -23.24
C LEU A 23 -2.00 14.92 -22.28
N GLN A 24 -1.79 14.16 -21.20
CA GLN A 24 -2.81 13.96 -20.17
C GLN A 24 -3.15 15.26 -19.45
N VAL A 25 -2.15 16.11 -19.15
CA VAL A 25 -2.36 17.43 -18.56
C VAL A 25 -3.19 18.32 -19.49
N GLU A 26 -2.83 18.38 -20.78
CA GLU A 26 -3.56 19.16 -21.80
C GLU A 26 -5.01 18.68 -21.93
N ALA A 27 -5.22 17.37 -22.04
CA ALA A 27 -6.54 16.78 -22.15
C ALA A 27 -7.40 17.02 -20.90
N ALA A 28 -6.84 16.82 -19.71
CA ALA A 28 -7.53 17.07 -18.45
C ALA A 28 -7.96 18.53 -18.30
N ALA A 29 -7.09 19.47 -18.71
CA ALA A 29 -7.42 20.90 -18.71
C ALA A 29 -8.52 21.21 -19.74
N ALA A 30 -8.42 20.67 -20.96
CA ALA A 30 -9.37 20.92 -22.02
C ALA A 30 -10.79 20.44 -21.70
N VAL A 31 -10.92 19.29 -21.02
CA VAL A 31 -12.23 18.76 -20.60
C VAL A 31 -12.69 19.28 -19.24
N GLY A 32 -11.87 20.06 -18.54
CA GLY A 32 -12.17 20.57 -17.20
C GLY A 32 -12.31 19.45 -16.16
N ALA A 33 -11.38 18.47 -16.16
CA ALA A 33 -11.43 17.35 -15.25
C ALA A 33 -11.38 17.80 -13.78
N THR A 34 -12.32 17.30 -12.97
CA THR A 34 -12.44 17.64 -11.54
C THR A 34 -12.09 16.49 -10.60
N VAL A 35 -12.03 15.27 -11.14
CA VAL A 35 -11.74 14.05 -10.38
C VAL A 35 -10.64 13.26 -11.10
N TYR A 36 -9.71 12.74 -10.33
CA TYR A 36 -8.71 11.76 -10.78
C TYR A 36 -9.07 10.36 -10.26
N ALA A 37 -8.87 9.35 -11.10
CA ALA A 37 -8.91 7.95 -10.70
C ALA A 37 -7.68 7.21 -11.25
N GLY A 38 -6.88 6.59 -10.38
CA GLY A 38 -5.64 5.90 -10.80
C GLY A 38 -4.74 5.55 -9.62
N THR A 39 -3.42 5.45 -9.87
CA THR A 39 -2.46 5.20 -8.80
C THR A 39 -2.14 6.49 -8.02
N PRO A 40 -1.84 6.38 -6.71
CA PRO A 40 -1.59 7.56 -5.88
C PRO A 40 -0.37 8.36 -6.34
N ASP A 41 0.71 7.71 -6.69
CA ASP A 41 1.98 8.32 -7.12
C ASP A 41 1.86 9.05 -8.46
N TYR A 42 1.10 8.49 -9.42
CA TYR A 42 0.98 9.07 -10.75
C TYR A 42 0.17 10.38 -10.77
N LEU A 43 -0.78 10.55 -9.85
CA LEU A 43 -1.44 11.85 -9.67
C LEU A 43 -0.43 12.96 -9.36
N LYS A 44 0.55 12.67 -8.50
CA LYS A 44 1.62 13.64 -8.20
C LYS A 44 2.40 14.01 -9.46
N VAL A 45 2.77 13.02 -10.27
CA VAL A 45 3.47 13.25 -11.54
C VAL A 45 2.66 14.15 -12.50
N ILE A 46 1.34 13.95 -12.58
CA ILE A 46 0.44 14.79 -13.39
C ILE A 46 0.42 16.22 -12.86
N LEU A 47 0.29 16.40 -11.54
CA LEU A 47 0.22 17.74 -10.93
C LEU A 47 1.54 18.51 -11.08
N GLU A 48 2.66 17.86 -10.84
CA GLU A 48 3.99 18.46 -11.04
C GLU A 48 4.22 18.82 -12.51
N LYS A 49 3.78 17.98 -13.43
CA LYS A 49 3.86 18.27 -14.86
C LYS A 49 2.97 19.44 -15.28
N ALA A 50 1.79 19.57 -14.68
CA ALA A 50 0.91 20.72 -14.90
C ALA A 50 1.58 22.02 -14.42
N ASP A 51 2.23 21.99 -13.24
CA ASP A 51 3.00 23.14 -12.72
C ASP A 51 4.13 23.54 -13.69
N GLU A 52 4.91 22.58 -14.18
CA GLU A 52 5.98 22.81 -15.19
C GLU A 52 5.45 23.45 -16.48
N MET A 53 4.27 23.02 -16.91
CA MET A 53 3.62 23.53 -18.13
C MET A 53 2.88 24.86 -17.91
N GLY A 54 2.76 25.32 -16.67
CA GLY A 54 1.96 26.51 -16.33
C GLY A 54 0.46 26.29 -16.53
N VAL A 55 -0.02 25.02 -16.47
CA VAL A 55 -1.42 24.64 -16.67
C VAL A 55 -2.10 24.44 -15.33
N SER A 56 -3.23 25.10 -15.11
CA SER A 56 -4.06 24.88 -13.92
C SER A 56 -5.08 23.77 -14.17
N LEU A 57 -5.06 22.74 -13.33
CA LEU A 57 -6.02 21.65 -13.36
C LEU A 57 -7.13 21.86 -12.30
N GLY A 58 -8.36 21.59 -12.66
CA GLY A 58 -9.54 21.67 -11.78
C GLY A 58 -9.73 20.47 -10.86
N ILE A 59 -8.73 19.60 -10.69
CA ILE A 59 -8.84 18.37 -9.89
C ILE A 59 -8.94 18.72 -8.41
N THR A 60 -10.08 18.42 -7.80
CA THR A 60 -10.34 18.62 -6.37
C THR A 60 -10.58 17.32 -5.60
N LYS A 61 -10.78 16.21 -6.31
CA LYS A 61 -11.01 14.89 -5.72
C LYS A 61 -10.16 13.84 -6.42
N ALA A 62 -9.77 12.82 -5.66
CA ALA A 62 -9.06 11.66 -6.20
C ALA A 62 -9.53 10.38 -5.54
N ALA A 63 -9.75 9.34 -6.36
CA ALA A 63 -9.95 7.96 -5.94
C ALA A 63 -8.74 7.15 -6.39
N VAL A 64 -7.94 6.64 -5.45
CA VAL A 64 -6.66 5.99 -5.77
C VAL A 64 -6.61 4.54 -5.32
N SER A 65 -5.94 3.70 -6.11
CA SER A 65 -5.72 2.28 -5.85
C SER A 65 -4.47 1.79 -6.57
N GLY A 66 -4.11 0.50 -6.40
CA GLY A 66 -2.96 -0.11 -7.08
C GLY A 66 -1.60 0.33 -6.55
N GLY A 67 -1.56 1.09 -5.48
CA GLY A 67 -0.37 1.53 -4.77
C GLY A 67 -0.73 2.06 -3.38
N ALA A 68 0.24 2.10 -2.48
CA ALA A 68 0.03 2.64 -1.15
C ALA A 68 -0.03 4.18 -1.17
N LEU A 69 -1.02 4.75 -0.52
CA LEU A 69 -1.12 6.18 -0.28
C LEU A 69 -0.45 6.53 1.05
N PHE A 70 0.85 6.77 1.01
CA PHE A 70 1.63 7.13 2.19
C PHE A 70 1.25 8.51 2.76
N PRO A 71 1.45 8.74 4.07
CA PRO A 71 1.08 10.01 4.73
C PRO A 71 1.62 11.25 4.02
N ALA A 72 2.89 11.28 3.67
CA ALA A 72 3.51 12.42 2.99
C ALA A 72 2.85 12.75 1.64
N LEU A 73 2.41 11.72 0.90
CA LEU A 73 1.72 11.92 -0.37
C LEU A 73 0.28 12.41 -0.14
N ARG A 74 -0.38 11.92 0.89
CA ARG A 74 -1.69 12.42 1.31
C ARG A 74 -1.65 13.89 1.72
N ASP A 75 -0.61 14.28 2.50
CA ASP A 75 -0.40 15.67 2.91
C ASP A 75 -0.13 16.58 1.71
N TYR A 76 0.63 16.11 0.73
CA TYR A 76 0.86 16.81 -0.52
C TYR A 76 -0.46 17.12 -1.26
N TYR A 77 -1.38 16.15 -1.35
CA TYR A 77 -2.70 16.36 -1.98
C TYR A 77 -3.58 17.28 -1.16
N THR A 78 -3.61 17.12 0.15
CA THR A 78 -4.36 17.97 1.06
C THR A 78 -3.88 19.43 0.97
N GLY A 79 -2.57 19.65 0.93
CA GLY A 79 -1.97 20.98 0.74
C GLY A 79 -2.34 21.64 -0.59
N ARG A 80 -2.72 20.85 -1.61
CA ARG A 80 -3.23 21.33 -2.90
C ARG A 80 -4.78 21.44 -2.96
N GLY A 81 -5.46 21.20 -1.85
CA GLY A 81 -6.93 21.23 -1.80
C GLY A 81 -7.61 20.01 -2.44
N ILE A 82 -6.87 18.91 -2.64
CA ILE A 82 -7.38 17.68 -3.25
C ILE A 82 -7.79 16.70 -2.15
N THR A 83 -9.07 16.35 -2.10
CA THR A 83 -9.59 15.28 -1.25
C THR A 83 -9.26 13.93 -1.89
N CYS A 84 -8.24 13.24 -1.37
CA CYS A 84 -7.81 11.93 -1.88
C CYS A 84 -8.33 10.81 -0.97
N ARG A 85 -9.01 9.82 -1.56
CA ARG A 85 -9.47 8.59 -0.90
C ARG A 85 -8.88 7.40 -1.61
N GLN A 86 -8.42 6.43 -0.83
CA GLN A 86 -7.90 5.20 -1.41
C GLN A 86 -8.91 4.07 -1.29
N CYS A 87 -8.82 3.11 -2.21
CA CYS A 87 -9.48 1.83 -2.08
C CYS A 87 -8.48 0.68 -2.23
N TYR A 88 -8.84 -0.43 -1.63
CA TYR A 88 -8.14 -1.70 -1.76
C TYR A 88 -8.88 -2.56 -2.79
N ALA A 89 -8.16 -2.99 -3.80
CA ALA A 89 -8.68 -3.78 -4.90
C ALA A 89 -7.58 -4.65 -5.51
N THR A 90 -7.94 -5.78 -6.10
CA THR A 90 -7.06 -6.61 -6.92
C THR A 90 -7.62 -6.79 -8.31
N ALA A 91 -6.79 -7.26 -9.25
CA ALA A 91 -7.22 -7.55 -10.61
C ALA A 91 -8.27 -8.67 -10.67
N ASP A 92 -8.13 -9.67 -9.78
CA ASP A 92 -8.98 -10.86 -9.77
C ASP A 92 -10.33 -10.62 -9.09
N LEU A 93 -10.31 -9.92 -7.93
CA LEU A 93 -11.47 -9.72 -7.07
C LEU A 93 -12.24 -8.42 -7.38
N GLY A 94 -11.56 -7.46 -8.03
CA GLY A 94 -12.08 -6.11 -8.16
C GLY A 94 -11.98 -5.34 -6.84
N HIS A 95 -13.03 -4.61 -6.49
CA HIS A 95 -13.10 -3.77 -5.29
C HIS A 95 -13.32 -4.61 -4.03
N ILE A 96 -12.53 -4.37 -3.00
CA ILE A 96 -12.58 -5.11 -1.74
C ILE A 96 -12.95 -4.20 -0.58
N ALA A 97 -12.31 -3.03 -0.47
CA ALA A 97 -12.55 -2.08 0.61
C ALA A 97 -12.18 -0.65 0.21
N TYR A 98 -12.73 0.35 0.88
CA TYR A 98 -12.55 1.77 0.57
C TYR A 98 -12.56 2.66 1.81
N GLU A 99 -11.83 3.76 1.73
CA GLU A 99 -11.89 4.82 2.73
C GLU A 99 -13.21 5.61 2.66
N SER A 100 -13.78 5.91 3.80
CA SER A 100 -14.87 6.88 3.95
C SER A 100 -14.34 8.25 4.42
N ASP A 101 -15.23 9.23 4.57
CA ASP A 101 -14.85 10.55 5.11
C ASP A 101 -14.39 10.50 6.58
N ALA A 102 -14.70 9.43 7.30
CA ALA A 102 -14.21 9.22 8.66
C ALA A 102 -12.69 9.00 8.72
N MET A 103 -12.05 8.57 7.61
CA MET A 103 -10.61 8.32 7.51
C MET A 103 -10.08 7.31 8.55
N GLU A 104 -10.94 6.43 9.04
CA GLU A 104 -10.62 5.39 10.03
C GLU A 104 -10.71 4.00 9.41
N GLY A 105 -9.65 3.56 8.79
CA GLY A 105 -9.56 2.29 8.06
C GLY A 105 -10.38 2.30 6.77
N MET A 106 -10.57 1.11 6.21
CA MET A 106 -11.32 0.88 4.98
C MET A 106 -12.58 0.06 5.27
N ILE A 107 -13.69 0.50 4.75
CA ILE A 107 -14.98 -0.20 4.79
C ILE A 107 -14.95 -1.34 3.79
N VAL A 108 -15.25 -2.55 4.20
CA VAL A 108 -15.36 -3.72 3.32
C VAL A 108 -16.60 -3.60 2.44
N ASP A 109 -16.44 -3.88 1.16
CA ASP A 109 -17.54 -3.87 0.17
C ASP A 109 -18.57 -4.97 0.45
N GLU A 110 -19.83 -4.71 0.16
CA GLU A 110 -20.94 -5.64 0.40
C GLU A 110 -20.93 -6.86 -0.50
N HIS A 111 -20.15 -6.86 -1.58
CA HIS A 111 -20.07 -7.95 -2.56
C HIS A 111 -18.94 -8.96 -2.27
N VAL A 112 -18.24 -8.81 -1.15
CA VAL A 112 -17.17 -9.71 -0.74
C VAL A 112 -17.27 -10.08 0.73
N ILE A 113 -16.70 -11.23 1.08
CA ILE A 113 -16.41 -11.62 2.46
C ILE A 113 -14.90 -11.54 2.63
N VAL A 114 -14.45 -10.81 3.64
CA VAL A 114 -13.03 -10.68 4.00
C VAL A 114 -12.75 -11.44 5.28
N GLU A 115 -11.70 -12.24 5.27
CA GLU A 115 -11.15 -12.92 6.43
C GLU A 115 -9.69 -12.49 6.61
N ILE A 116 -9.25 -12.31 7.86
CA ILE A 116 -7.84 -12.07 8.18
C ILE A 116 -7.30 -13.32 8.85
N VAL A 117 -6.29 -13.94 8.28
CA VAL A 117 -5.83 -15.27 8.65
C VAL A 117 -4.31 -15.34 8.86
N THR A 118 -3.87 -16.38 9.56
CA THR A 118 -2.45 -16.71 9.64
C THR A 118 -1.94 -17.15 8.27
N PRO A 119 -0.91 -16.50 7.71
CA PRO A 119 -0.34 -16.88 6.43
C PRO A 119 0.06 -18.35 6.39
N GLY A 120 -0.30 -19.04 5.31
CA GLY A 120 0.06 -20.44 5.05
C GLY A 120 -0.85 -21.47 5.74
N THR A 121 -1.58 -21.14 6.81
CA THR A 121 -2.52 -22.09 7.46
C THR A 121 -3.98 -21.79 7.11
N GLY A 122 -4.31 -20.52 6.90
CA GLY A 122 -5.68 -20.07 6.66
C GLY A 122 -6.55 -20.04 7.91
N ASP A 123 -5.96 -20.19 9.12
CA ASP A 123 -6.67 -20.07 10.39
C ASP A 123 -6.95 -18.61 10.72
N PRO A 124 -8.18 -18.24 11.13
CA PRO A 124 -8.49 -16.86 11.49
C PRO A 124 -7.61 -16.35 12.63
N VAL A 125 -7.18 -15.09 12.54
CA VAL A 125 -6.50 -14.40 13.64
C VAL A 125 -7.52 -13.61 14.48
N PRO A 126 -7.22 -13.31 15.75
CA PRO A 126 -8.03 -12.42 16.57
C PRO A 126 -8.18 -11.02 15.95
N ASP A 127 -9.32 -10.36 16.19
CA ASP A 127 -9.54 -8.98 15.76
C ASP A 127 -8.42 -8.06 16.23
N GLY A 128 -7.90 -7.23 15.31
CA GLY A 128 -6.79 -6.31 15.56
C GLY A 128 -5.41 -6.91 15.33
N GLU A 129 -5.26 -8.22 15.25
CA GLU A 129 -4.01 -8.87 14.84
C GLU A 129 -3.83 -8.80 13.31
N VAL A 130 -2.57 -8.67 12.88
CA VAL A 130 -2.20 -8.61 11.46
C VAL A 130 -2.11 -10.03 10.91
N GLY A 131 -2.82 -10.26 9.80
CA GLY A 131 -2.80 -11.52 9.07
C GLY A 131 -2.96 -11.30 7.56
N GLU A 132 -2.92 -12.38 6.80
CA GLU A 132 -3.15 -12.37 5.37
C GLU A 132 -4.63 -12.15 5.06
N VAL A 133 -4.91 -11.34 4.05
CA VAL A 133 -6.26 -11.06 3.59
C VAL A 133 -6.72 -12.16 2.65
N LEU A 134 -7.72 -12.95 3.09
CA LEU A 134 -8.47 -13.86 2.23
C LEU A 134 -9.79 -13.21 1.84
N VAL A 135 -10.18 -13.37 0.59
CA VAL A 135 -11.42 -12.77 0.08
C VAL A 135 -12.25 -13.81 -0.66
N THR A 136 -13.54 -13.86 -0.33
CA THR A 136 -14.54 -14.59 -1.09
C THR A 136 -15.40 -13.60 -1.88
N ALA A 137 -15.35 -13.68 -3.22
CA ALA A 137 -16.20 -12.87 -4.09
C ALA A 137 -17.60 -13.50 -4.22
N LEU A 138 -18.63 -12.69 -3.95
CA LEU A 138 -20.04 -13.10 -4.06
C LEU A 138 -20.54 -12.96 -5.51
N ASN A 139 -19.69 -13.26 -6.48
CA ASN A 139 -20.00 -13.22 -7.90
C ASN A 139 -20.29 -14.63 -8.41
N PRO A 140 -21.53 -14.97 -8.80
CA PRO A 140 -21.88 -16.32 -9.23
C PRO A 140 -21.24 -16.72 -10.56
N ASP A 141 -20.88 -15.76 -11.41
CA ASP A 141 -20.28 -16.04 -12.73
C ASP A 141 -18.77 -16.31 -12.64
N TYR A 142 -18.10 -15.76 -11.61
CA TYR A 142 -16.68 -15.95 -11.34
C TYR A 142 -16.44 -16.03 -9.83
N PRO A 143 -16.83 -17.13 -9.19
CA PRO A 143 -16.70 -17.26 -7.74
C PRO A 143 -15.25 -17.54 -7.35
N LEU A 144 -14.65 -16.64 -6.60
CA LEU A 144 -13.38 -16.86 -5.93
C LEU A 144 -13.67 -17.08 -4.45
N VAL A 145 -13.37 -18.28 -3.96
CA VAL A 145 -13.66 -18.65 -2.57
C VAL A 145 -12.36 -18.68 -1.79
N ARG A 146 -12.29 -17.87 -0.71
CA ARG A 146 -11.11 -17.73 0.15
C ARG A 146 -9.82 -17.52 -0.64
N PHE A 147 -9.89 -16.63 -1.62
CA PHE A 147 -8.74 -16.28 -2.46
C PHE A 147 -7.69 -15.55 -1.61
N ALA A 148 -6.50 -16.12 -1.53
CA ALA A 148 -5.36 -15.54 -0.83
C ALA A 148 -4.78 -14.40 -1.67
N THR A 149 -4.90 -13.16 -1.18
CA THR A 149 -4.42 -11.98 -1.92
C THR A 149 -2.91 -11.81 -1.85
N GLY A 150 -2.26 -12.46 -0.88
CA GLY A 150 -0.87 -12.24 -0.53
C GLY A 150 -0.62 -10.90 0.17
N ASP A 151 -1.67 -10.15 0.50
CA ASP A 151 -1.57 -8.88 1.22
C ASP A 151 -1.91 -9.07 2.71
N MET A 152 -1.33 -8.23 3.55
CA MET A 152 -1.56 -8.22 4.99
C MET A 152 -2.49 -7.08 5.38
N SER A 153 -3.38 -7.35 6.34
CA SER A 153 -4.22 -6.34 6.99
C SER A 153 -4.60 -6.77 8.40
N ALA A 154 -5.44 -6.00 9.08
CA ALA A 154 -6.05 -6.37 10.36
C ALA A 154 -7.48 -5.85 10.44
N VAL A 155 -8.36 -6.59 11.12
CA VAL A 155 -9.72 -6.14 11.42
C VAL A 155 -9.67 -4.94 12.37
N MET A 156 -10.50 -3.94 12.13
CA MET A 156 -10.72 -2.83 13.05
C MET A 156 -12.00 -3.04 13.84
N ALA A 157 -11.90 -3.03 15.14
CA ALA A 157 -13.06 -3.15 16.03
C ALA A 157 -14.01 -1.94 15.94
N GLY A 158 -15.27 -2.17 16.25
CA GLY A 158 -16.30 -1.14 16.36
C GLY A 158 -16.84 -0.65 15.02
N GLN A 159 -17.91 0.13 15.09
CA GLN A 159 -18.59 0.73 13.94
C GLN A 159 -17.81 1.94 13.41
N SER A 160 -17.86 2.16 12.11
CA SER A 160 -17.27 3.35 11.50
C SER A 160 -17.99 4.62 11.95
N PRO A 161 -17.27 5.73 12.26
CA PRO A 161 -17.89 7.02 12.55
C PRO A 161 -18.75 7.57 11.40
N CYS A 162 -18.57 7.08 10.17
CA CYS A 162 -19.44 7.44 9.05
C CYS A 162 -20.84 6.79 9.09
N GLY A 163 -21.11 5.95 10.10
CA GLY A 163 -22.40 5.29 10.29
C GLY A 163 -22.57 3.94 9.59
N ARG A 164 -21.63 3.51 8.74
CA ARG A 164 -21.67 2.19 8.10
C ARG A 164 -21.41 1.09 9.11
N THR A 165 -22.12 -0.02 8.96
CA THR A 165 -22.04 -1.20 9.85
C THR A 165 -21.14 -2.30 9.31
N ASN A 166 -20.65 -2.16 8.10
CA ASN A 166 -19.74 -3.11 7.47
C ASN A 166 -18.46 -3.29 8.30
N MET A 167 -17.86 -4.47 8.19
CA MET A 167 -16.52 -4.73 8.68
C MET A 167 -15.54 -3.66 8.17
N ARG A 168 -14.55 -3.33 8.99
CA ARG A 168 -13.45 -2.43 8.60
C ARG A 168 -12.12 -3.16 8.71
N ILE A 169 -11.23 -2.84 7.79
CA ILE A 169 -9.83 -3.28 7.84
C ILE A 169 -8.90 -2.07 7.89
N LYS A 170 -7.68 -2.25 8.40
CA LYS A 170 -6.67 -1.17 8.48
C LYS A 170 -6.16 -0.71 7.11
N GLY A 171 -6.52 -1.43 6.04
CA GLY A 171 -5.98 -1.23 4.71
C GLY A 171 -4.74 -2.10 4.46
N TRP A 172 -4.00 -1.79 3.42
CA TRP A 172 -2.80 -2.55 3.06
C TRP A 172 -1.67 -2.33 4.08
N MET A 173 -1.14 -3.41 4.64
CA MET A 173 -0.09 -3.42 5.66
C MET A 173 1.16 -4.19 5.20
N GLY A 174 1.31 -4.42 3.91
CA GLY A 174 2.43 -5.14 3.32
C GLY A 174 2.02 -6.44 2.65
N ARG A 175 3.01 -7.22 2.23
CA ARG A 175 2.82 -8.51 1.56
C ARG A 175 3.07 -9.67 2.50
N ALA A 176 2.21 -10.68 2.44
CA ALA A 176 2.37 -11.92 3.23
C ALA A 176 3.62 -12.72 2.80
N ASP A 177 3.91 -12.72 1.49
CA ASP A 177 5.07 -13.39 0.90
C ASP A 177 6.42 -12.73 1.24
N GLN A 178 6.40 -11.49 1.73
CA GLN A 178 7.59 -10.79 2.23
C GLN A 178 7.74 -10.88 3.76
N THR A 179 6.86 -11.60 4.45
CA THR A 179 7.02 -11.85 5.89
C THR A 179 7.95 -13.03 6.09
N THR A 180 9.05 -12.82 6.79
CA THR A 180 10.08 -13.83 7.00
C THR A 180 10.33 -14.05 8.49
N LYS A 181 10.46 -15.32 8.92
CA LYS A 181 10.80 -15.67 10.29
C LYS A 181 12.32 -15.76 10.42
N ILE A 182 12.94 -14.88 11.20
CA ILE A 182 14.37 -14.81 11.44
C ILE A 182 14.63 -15.02 12.93
N LYS A 183 15.46 -15.96 13.30
CA LYS A 183 15.76 -16.30 14.72
C LYS A 183 14.50 -16.51 15.58
N GLY A 184 13.46 -17.13 15.00
CA GLY A 184 12.20 -17.40 15.67
C GLY A 184 11.21 -16.25 15.72
N MET A 185 11.56 -15.04 15.27
CA MET A 185 10.71 -13.85 15.23
C MET A 185 10.28 -13.50 13.81
N PHE A 186 9.03 -13.10 13.63
CA PHE A 186 8.56 -12.61 12.34
C PHE A 186 9.04 -11.18 12.09
N VAL A 187 9.71 -10.98 10.97
CA VAL A 187 10.03 -9.66 10.40
C VAL A 187 9.04 -9.39 9.28
N ARG A 188 8.39 -8.24 9.30
CA ARG A 188 7.28 -7.90 8.43
C ARG A 188 7.55 -6.60 7.67
N PRO A 189 6.99 -6.44 6.46
CA PRO A 189 7.16 -5.23 5.64
C PRO A 189 6.80 -3.93 6.36
N GLU A 190 5.74 -3.93 7.19
CA GLU A 190 5.33 -2.75 7.94
C GLU A 190 6.38 -2.28 8.96
N GLN A 191 7.18 -3.20 9.50
CA GLN A 191 8.29 -2.83 10.39
C GLN A 191 9.42 -2.15 9.61
N VAL A 192 9.70 -2.64 8.39
CA VAL A 192 10.70 -1.99 7.51
C VAL A 192 10.23 -0.60 7.10
N ALA A 193 8.94 -0.45 6.76
CA ALA A 193 8.35 0.85 6.46
C ALA A 193 8.39 1.80 7.68
N ALA A 194 8.10 1.29 8.89
CA ALA A 194 8.20 2.08 10.12
C ALA A 194 9.63 2.55 10.40
N LEU A 195 10.65 1.72 10.10
CA LEU A 195 12.05 2.10 10.20
C LEU A 195 12.38 3.27 9.26
N VAL A 196 11.94 3.21 8.00
CA VAL A 196 12.15 4.30 7.02
C VAL A 196 11.43 5.57 7.47
N ASN A 197 10.19 5.47 7.91
CA ASN A 197 9.39 6.63 8.35
C ASN A 197 9.94 7.31 9.61
N ALA A 198 10.69 6.58 10.46
CA ALA A 198 11.31 7.13 11.66
C ALA A 198 12.55 8.02 11.36
N HIS A 199 13.06 7.95 10.14
CA HIS A 199 14.31 8.61 9.73
C HIS A 199 14.12 9.36 8.40
N PRO A 200 13.86 10.67 8.41
CA PRO A 200 13.59 11.46 7.19
C PRO A 200 14.69 11.43 6.14
N GLU A 201 15.93 11.17 6.56
CA GLU A 201 17.11 11.04 5.69
C GLU A 201 17.21 9.66 4.99
N VAL A 202 16.43 8.68 5.45
CA VAL A 202 16.39 7.34 4.85
C VAL A 202 15.37 7.30 3.73
N THR A 203 15.82 6.96 2.53
CA THR A 203 14.94 6.85 1.36
C THR A 203 14.34 5.47 1.20
N ARG A 204 15.11 4.42 1.52
CA ARG A 204 14.68 3.02 1.50
C ARG A 204 15.44 2.18 2.50
N ALA A 205 14.83 1.05 2.87
CA ALA A 205 15.50 -0.02 3.59
C ALA A 205 15.07 -1.38 3.04
N ARG A 206 15.99 -2.35 3.10
CA ARG A 206 15.74 -3.75 2.75
C ARG A 206 16.35 -4.65 3.82
N VAL A 207 15.55 -5.57 4.33
CA VAL A 207 16.00 -6.65 5.20
C VAL A 207 16.38 -7.84 4.33
N ILE A 208 17.55 -8.43 4.59
CA ILE A 208 18.02 -9.62 3.93
C ILE A 208 18.22 -10.69 5.00
N ALA A 209 17.52 -11.82 4.84
CA ALA A 209 17.70 -13.00 5.68
C ALA A 209 18.64 -13.98 4.98
N THR A 210 19.71 -14.32 5.64
CA THR A 210 20.68 -15.34 5.18
C THR A 210 20.91 -16.37 6.27
N ARG A 211 21.74 -17.36 6.01
CA ARG A 211 22.13 -18.37 6.97
C ARG A 211 23.66 -18.47 7.06
N ASP A 212 24.16 -18.59 8.28
CA ASP A 212 25.56 -18.92 8.56
C ASP A 212 25.59 -20.20 9.39
N GLY A 213 25.92 -21.33 8.75
CA GLY A 213 25.68 -22.65 9.30
C GLY A 213 24.21 -22.87 9.59
N ASP A 214 23.86 -23.18 10.86
CA ASP A 214 22.48 -23.36 11.30
C ASP A 214 21.83 -22.09 11.86
N ALA A 215 22.56 -20.98 11.88
CA ALA A 215 22.09 -19.73 12.47
C ALA A 215 21.53 -18.77 11.41
N ASP A 216 20.33 -18.25 11.66
CA ASP A 216 19.77 -17.16 10.86
C ASP A 216 20.58 -15.88 11.06
N VAL A 217 20.89 -15.19 9.97
CA VAL A 217 21.55 -13.89 9.95
C VAL A 217 20.61 -12.87 9.32
N MET A 218 20.47 -11.72 9.97
CA MET A 218 19.70 -10.57 9.46
C MET A 218 20.64 -9.44 9.12
N THR A 219 20.59 -8.98 7.88
CA THR A 219 21.25 -7.76 7.42
C THR A 219 20.20 -6.75 6.98
N VAL A 220 20.32 -5.51 7.44
CA VAL A 220 19.43 -4.41 7.04
C VAL A 220 20.23 -3.42 6.22
N ARG A 221 19.95 -3.32 4.93
CA ARG A 221 20.51 -2.30 4.04
C ARG A 221 19.65 -1.06 4.08
N ILE A 222 20.27 0.08 4.35
CA ILE A 222 19.57 1.37 4.51
C ILE A 222 20.18 2.37 3.54
N GLU A 223 19.36 2.86 2.61
CA GLU A 223 19.73 3.98 1.74
C GLU A 223 19.68 5.29 2.51
N SER A 224 20.85 5.86 2.74
CA SER A 224 21.00 7.12 3.46
C SER A 224 22.34 7.79 3.10
N PRO A 225 22.46 9.11 3.22
CA PRO A 225 23.75 9.80 3.11
C PRO A 225 24.73 9.47 4.25
N GLY A 226 24.30 8.79 5.29
CA GLY A 226 25.09 8.37 6.47
C GLY A 226 24.22 8.27 7.72
N GLY A 227 24.78 7.72 8.80
CA GLY A 227 24.08 7.58 10.09
C GLY A 227 24.36 6.25 10.78
N ASP A 228 23.97 6.14 12.04
CA ASP A 228 23.96 4.89 12.81
C ASP A 228 22.50 4.51 13.12
N TYR A 229 22.05 3.44 12.54
CA TYR A 229 20.66 2.94 12.65
C TYR A 229 20.55 1.66 13.47
N ALA A 230 21.64 1.14 14.05
CA ALA A 230 21.65 -0.16 14.72
C ALA A 230 20.63 -0.25 15.86
N LYS A 231 20.52 0.82 16.67
CA LYS A 231 19.53 0.89 17.74
C LYS A 231 18.09 0.95 17.18
N SER A 232 17.84 1.77 16.19
CA SER A 232 16.53 1.91 15.58
C SER A 232 16.06 0.60 14.92
N VAL A 233 16.97 -0.08 14.21
CA VAL A 233 16.72 -1.41 13.64
C VAL A 233 16.30 -2.39 14.74
N GLN A 234 17.06 -2.45 15.85
CA GLN A 234 16.71 -3.34 16.96
C GLN A 234 15.37 -2.98 17.61
N ASP A 235 15.09 -1.69 17.78
CA ASP A 235 13.87 -1.22 18.45
C ASP A 235 12.61 -1.48 17.59
N VAL A 236 12.72 -1.33 16.26
CA VAL A 236 11.59 -1.49 15.34
C VAL A 236 11.39 -2.96 14.94
N LEU A 237 12.46 -3.64 14.52
CA LEU A 237 12.37 -5.04 14.06
C LEU A 237 12.36 -6.05 15.23
N LYS A 238 12.62 -5.60 16.45
CA LYS A 238 12.75 -6.44 17.68
C LYS A 238 13.85 -7.49 17.57
N LEU A 239 14.76 -7.33 16.63
CA LEU A 239 15.88 -8.23 16.36
C LEU A 239 17.17 -7.44 16.17
N LYS A 240 18.28 -8.01 16.66
CA LYS A 240 19.62 -7.52 16.31
C LYS A 240 20.04 -8.06 14.96
N GLY A 241 20.49 -7.18 14.08
CA GLY A 241 21.04 -7.49 12.78
C GLY A 241 22.24 -6.63 12.44
N THR A 242 22.95 -6.98 11.38
CA THR A 242 23.97 -6.12 10.78
C THR A 242 23.26 -4.98 10.03
N VAL A 243 23.74 -3.76 10.17
CA VAL A 243 23.25 -2.61 9.42
C VAL A 243 24.31 -2.18 8.42
N GLU A 244 23.91 -2.12 7.15
CA GLU A 244 24.72 -1.64 6.03
C GLU A 244 24.11 -0.35 5.50
N VAL A 245 24.78 0.79 5.69
CA VAL A 245 24.38 2.04 5.06
C VAL A 245 24.90 2.05 3.63
N VAL A 246 24.01 2.20 2.68
CA VAL A 246 24.31 2.21 1.24
C VAL A 246 23.92 3.55 0.63
N ALA A 247 24.52 3.89 -0.51
CA ALA A 247 24.24 5.14 -1.20
C ALA A 247 22.75 5.26 -1.60
N PRO A 248 22.17 6.44 -1.61
CA PRO A 248 20.84 6.67 -2.17
C PRO A 248 20.71 6.10 -3.59
N ASP A 249 19.54 5.56 -3.93
CA ASP A 249 19.23 4.91 -5.21
C ASP A 249 20.04 3.66 -5.56
N SER A 250 20.74 3.05 -4.59
CA SER A 250 21.51 1.82 -4.82
C SER A 250 20.72 0.52 -4.64
N LEU A 251 19.62 0.54 -3.88
CA LEU A 251 18.74 -0.61 -3.73
C LEU A 251 17.81 -0.78 -4.94
N PRO A 252 17.51 -2.03 -5.37
CA PRO A 252 16.57 -2.27 -6.46
C PRO A 252 15.19 -1.64 -6.19
N LYS A 253 14.57 -1.09 -7.25
CA LYS A 253 13.22 -0.51 -7.20
C LYS A 253 12.15 -1.56 -7.57
N ASP A 254 12.21 -2.73 -6.94
CA ASP A 254 11.43 -3.92 -7.24
C ASP A 254 10.28 -4.16 -6.25
N GLY A 255 10.09 -3.26 -5.26
CA GLY A 255 9.06 -3.39 -4.22
C GLY A 255 9.37 -4.42 -3.14
N VAL A 256 10.53 -5.09 -3.18
CA VAL A 256 10.93 -6.09 -2.19
C VAL A 256 11.54 -5.39 -0.97
N LEU A 257 10.86 -5.48 0.17
CA LEU A 257 11.33 -4.93 1.45
C LEU A 257 12.07 -5.96 2.29
N ILE A 258 11.72 -7.24 2.14
CA ILE A 258 12.35 -8.36 2.84
C ILE A 258 12.69 -9.43 1.81
N GLU A 259 13.97 -9.81 1.75
CA GLU A 259 14.51 -10.80 0.83
C GLU A 259 15.03 -11.99 1.64
N ASP A 260 14.41 -13.15 1.48
CA ASP A 260 14.87 -14.40 2.11
C ASP A 260 15.77 -15.15 1.13
N GLN A 261 17.07 -15.13 1.39
CA GLN A 261 18.09 -15.79 0.59
C GLN A 261 18.51 -17.14 1.18
N ARG A 262 17.79 -17.66 2.18
CA ARG A 262 18.10 -18.93 2.81
C ARG A 262 17.66 -20.07 1.89
N SER A 263 18.53 -21.09 1.73
CA SER A 263 18.18 -22.36 1.13
C SER A 263 17.46 -23.24 2.18
N TYR A 264 16.41 -23.93 1.78
CA TYR A 264 15.62 -24.85 2.59
C TYR A 264 15.69 -26.29 2.05
N ASP A 265 16.78 -26.62 1.32
CA ASP A 265 17.04 -27.96 0.76
C ASP A 265 17.44 -28.97 1.82
#